data_9d9f57ba43df29a31b2883be58a56182
#
_entry.id   9d9f57ba43df29a31b2883be58a56182
#
_cell.length_a   1.000
_cell.length_b   1.000
_cell.length_c   1.000
_cell.angle_alpha   90.00
_cell.angle_beta   90.00
_cell.angle_gamma   90.00
#
_symmetry.space_group_name_H-M   'P 1'
#
loop_
_entity.id
_entity.type
_entity.pdbx_description
1 polymer ?
#
loop_
_entity_poly.entity_id
_entity_poly.type
_entity_poly.pdbx_seq_one_letter_code
_entity_poly.pdbx_strand_id
1 'polypeptide(L)'
;MSQFNRISVLVAAVAFAALAGCASTRTQESTGQYIDDTALTTNVKAAILNAPSLKSAEINVETFKSRVQLSGFVRSQANMDEAVKVAQAVKGVSSVKNDMVLK
;
A
#
# COMPACT_ATOMS: atom_id res chain seq x y z
N MET A 1 8.70 -51.25 -7.37
CA MET A 1 7.76 -50.59 -6.45
C MET A 1 8.47 -49.54 -5.56
N SER A 2 9.61 -49.84 -4.98
CA SER A 2 10.36 -48.90 -4.17
C SER A 2 10.83 -47.67 -4.97
N GLN A 3 11.09 -47.82 -6.26
CA GLN A 3 11.50 -46.71 -7.11
C GLN A 3 10.37 -45.72 -7.39
N PHE A 4 9.14 -46.19 -7.48
CA PHE A 4 7.99 -45.32 -7.66
C PHE A 4 7.78 -44.41 -6.45
N ASN A 5 7.93 -44.96 -5.24
CA ASN A 5 7.76 -44.15 -4.04
C ASN A 5 8.84 -43.09 -3.92
N ARG A 6 10.07 -43.37 -4.31
CA ARG A 6 11.16 -42.43 -4.29
C ARG A 6 10.93 -41.25 -5.25
N ILE A 7 10.45 -41.56 -6.46
CA ILE A 7 10.17 -40.55 -7.45
C ILE A 7 9.02 -39.64 -6.98
N SER A 8 7.97 -40.22 -6.39
CA SER A 8 6.84 -39.45 -5.86
C SER A 8 7.27 -38.52 -4.74
N VAL A 9 8.14 -38.97 -3.84
CA VAL A 9 8.65 -38.16 -2.74
C VAL A 9 9.49 -37.02 -3.28
N LEU A 10 10.34 -37.26 -4.27
CA LEU A 10 11.18 -36.23 -4.86
C LEU A 10 10.34 -35.15 -5.55
N VAL A 11 9.31 -35.52 -6.29
CA VAL A 11 8.44 -34.57 -6.96
C VAL A 11 7.69 -33.71 -5.93
N ALA A 12 7.19 -34.30 -4.87
CA ALA A 12 6.52 -33.56 -3.80
C ALA A 12 7.46 -32.59 -3.11
N ALA A 13 8.71 -32.98 -2.86
CA ALA A 13 9.69 -32.11 -2.24
C ALA A 13 10.04 -30.90 -3.10
N VAL A 14 10.18 -31.08 -4.41
CA VAL A 14 10.47 -30.00 -5.34
C VAL A 14 9.31 -29.00 -5.40
N ALA A 15 8.07 -29.49 -5.47
CA ALA A 15 6.90 -28.63 -5.50
C ALA A 15 6.78 -27.80 -4.23
N PHE A 16 7.05 -28.39 -3.08
CA PHE A 16 7.02 -27.69 -1.80
C PHE A 16 8.09 -26.60 -1.70
N ALA A 17 9.29 -26.89 -2.19
CA ALA A 17 10.39 -25.93 -2.21
C ALA A 17 10.07 -24.72 -3.10
N ALA A 18 9.41 -24.93 -4.22
CA ALA A 18 9.01 -23.85 -5.12
C ALA A 18 8.01 -22.90 -4.44
N LEU A 19 7.04 -23.43 -3.71
CA LEU A 19 6.08 -22.63 -2.95
C LEU A 19 6.76 -21.84 -1.84
N ALA A 20 7.68 -22.44 -1.12
CA ALA A 20 8.44 -21.76 -0.09
C ALA A 20 9.30 -20.63 -0.67
N GLY A 21 9.89 -20.85 -1.85
CA GLY A 21 10.66 -19.83 -2.54
C GLY A 21 9.83 -18.60 -2.89
N CYS A 22 8.62 -18.78 -3.41
CA CYS A 22 7.72 -17.69 -3.71
C CYS A 22 7.32 -16.91 -2.46
N ALA A 23 7.01 -17.60 -1.38
CA ALA A 23 6.66 -16.97 -0.11
C ALA A 23 7.84 -16.16 0.46
N SER A 24 9.06 -16.69 0.37
CA SER A 24 10.25 -15.98 0.82
C SER A 24 10.50 -14.70 0.02
N THR A 25 10.29 -14.75 -1.28
CA THR A 25 10.44 -13.57 -2.14
C THR A 25 9.48 -12.46 -1.73
N ARG A 26 8.22 -12.78 -1.48
CA ARG A 26 7.24 -11.81 -1.01
C ARG A 26 7.62 -11.23 0.35
N THR A 27 8.10 -12.05 1.25
CA THR A 27 8.53 -11.62 2.57
C THR A 27 9.70 -10.66 2.48
N GLN A 28 10.67 -10.93 1.61
CA GLN A 28 11.81 -10.06 1.40
C GLN A 28 11.41 -8.71 0.84
N GLU A 29 10.49 -8.67 -0.11
CA GLU A 29 9.96 -7.42 -0.64
C GLU A 29 9.26 -6.61 0.46
N SER A 30 8.50 -7.27 1.31
CA SER A 30 7.83 -6.61 2.43
C SER A 30 8.81 -6.08 3.46
N THR A 31 9.87 -6.83 3.77
CA THR A 31 10.86 -6.42 4.75
C THR A 31 11.77 -5.31 4.25
N GLY A 32 11.88 -5.13 2.93
CA GLY A 32 12.62 -4.02 2.33
C GLY A 32 11.96 -2.67 2.53
N GLN A 33 10.83 -2.62 3.20
CA GLN A 33 10.05 -1.39 3.46
C GLN A 33 9.62 -0.65 2.21
N TYR A 34 9.78 -1.28 1.06
CA TYR A 34 9.27 -0.73 -0.18
C TYR A 34 7.78 -1.02 -0.30
N ILE A 35 6.99 0.02 -0.39
CA ILE A 35 5.56 -0.08 -0.67
C ILE A 35 5.32 0.55 -2.03
N ASP A 36 4.76 -0.21 -2.94
CA ASP A 36 4.45 0.23 -4.29
C ASP A 36 3.58 1.48 -4.26
N ASP A 37 3.84 2.42 -5.16
CA ASP A 37 3.07 3.66 -5.27
C ASP A 37 1.56 3.39 -5.45
N THR A 38 1.21 2.35 -6.18
CA THR A 38 -0.20 1.94 -6.34
C THR A 38 -0.81 1.53 -4.99
N ALA A 39 -0.08 0.76 -4.21
CA ALA A 39 -0.52 0.35 -2.87
C ALA A 39 -0.61 1.54 -1.93
N LEU A 40 0.35 2.47 -1.99
CA LEU A 40 0.32 3.70 -1.20
C LEU A 40 -0.91 4.54 -1.53
N THR A 41 -1.19 4.72 -2.82
CA THR A 41 -2.38 5.44 -3.26
C THR A 41 -3.64 4.83 -2.66
N THR A 42 -3.78 3.52 -2.73
CA THR A 42 -4.93 2.80 -2.17
C THR A 42 -5.02 2.99 -0.65
N ASN A 43 -3.90 2.86 0.04
CA ASN A 43 -3.86 2.96 1.50
C ASN A 43 -4.16 4.39 1.97
N VAL A 44 -3.67 5.40 1.27
CA VAL A 44 -3.96 6.80 1.58
C VAL A 44 -5.43 7.11 1.34
N LYS A 45 -5.99 6.66 0.22
CA LYS A 45 -7.42 6.83 -0.06
C LYS A 45 -8.27 6.18 1.03
N ALA A 46 -7.94 4.97 1.45
CA ALA A 46 -8.66 4.28 2.51
C ALA A 46 -8.59 5.04 3.84
N ALA A 47 -7.41 5.55 4.19
CA ALA A 47 -7.22 6.32 5.40
C ALA A 47 -8.05 7.61 5.39
N ILE A 48 -8.10 8.30 4.26
CA ILE A 48 -8.91 9.52 4.09
C ILE A 48 -10.39 9.18 4.23
N LEU A 49 -10.87 8.12 3.58
CA LEU A 49 -12.27 7.71 3.65
C LEU A 49 -12.68 7.27 5.06
N ASN A 50 -11.75 6.78 5.85
CA ASN A 50 -12.01 6.38 7.24
C ASN A 50 -12.03 7.57 8.21
N ALA A 51 -11.57 8.74 7.79
CA ALA A 51 -11.63 9.94 8.62
C ALA A 51 -13.02 10.56 8.52
N PRO A 52 -13.79 10.65 9.62
CA PRO A 52 -15.17 11.12 9.55
C PRO A 52 -15.33 12.51 8.97
N SER A 53 -14.41 13.41 9.24
CA SER A 53 -14.46 14.79 8.74
C SER A 53 -14.21 14.89 7.24
N LEU A 54 -13.68 13.83 6.61
CA LEU A 54 -13.28 13.83 5.21
C LEU A 54 -14.18 12.99 4.31
N LYS A 55 -15.25 12.41 4.85
CA LYS A 55 -16.11 11.49 4.08
C LYS A 55 -16.74 12.11 2.85
N SER A 56 -17.06 13.39 2.89
CA SER A 56 -17.68 14.09 1.76
C SER A 56 -16.70 14.95 0.99
N ALA A 57 -15.40 14.89 1.31
CA ALA A 57 -14.39 15.67 0.62
C ALA A 57 -14.06 15.05 -0.74
N GLU A 58 -13.85 15.90 -1.72
CA GLU A 58 -13.44 15.48 -3.07
C GLU A 58 -11.92 15.54 -3.16
N ILE A 59 -11.25 14.49 -2.66
CA ILE A 59 -9.81 14.44 -2.58
C ILE A 59 -9.27 13.36 -3.53
N ASN A 60 -8.40 13.79 -4.45
CA ASN A 60 -7.66 12.91 -5.34
C ASN A 60 -6.29 12.64 -4.74
N VAL A 61 -5.84 11.40 -4.86
CA VAL A 61 -4.54 10.96 -4.35
C VAL A 61 -3.72 10.42 -5.50
N GLU A 62 -2.52 10.96 -5.66
CA GLU A 62 -1.53 10.45 -6.60
C GLU A 62 -0.23 10.21 -5.86
N THR A 63 0.47 9.13 -6.22
CA THR A 63 1.72 8.77 -5.56
C THR A 63 2.80 8.54 -6.59
N PHE A 64 3.96 9.15 -6.37
CA PHE A 64 5.14 8.97 -7.18
C PHE A 64 6.37 8.85 -6.28
N LYS A 65 7.05 7.72 -6.36
CA LYS A 65 8.25 7.43 -5.55
C LYS A 65 8.03 7.72 -4.07
N SER A 66 6.94 7.19 -3.54
CA SER A 66 6.53 7.35 -2.14
C SER A 66 6.15 8.77 -1.72
N ARG A 67 6.07 9.69 -2.66
CA ARG A 67 5.57 11.04 -2.43
C ARG A 67 4.10 11.10 -2.82
N VAL A 68 3.28 11.52 -1.90
CA VAL A 68 1.83 11.59 -2.09
C VAL A 68 1.44 13.04 -2.40
N GLN A 69 0.66 13.21 -3.46
CA GLN A 69 0.06 14.49 -3.81
C GLN A 69 -1.44 14.41 -3.57
N LEU A 70 -1.96 15.32 -2.77
CA LEU A 70 -3.39 15.47 -2.53
C LEU A 70 -3.91 16.67 -3.31
N SER A 71 -4.97 16.46 -4.08
CA SER A 71 -5.61 17.54 -4.84
C SER A 71 -7.12 17.42 -4.71
N GLY A 72 -7.83 18.43 -5.15
CA GLY A 72 -9.28 18.47 -5.09
C GLY A 72 -9.78 19.59 -4.20
N PHE A 73 -10.98 19.41 -3.64
CA PHE A 73 -11.66 20.46 -2.91
C PHE A 73 -12.06 20.00 -1.52
N VAL A 74 -11.79 20.85 -0.54
CA VAL A 74 -12.17 20.63 0.86
C VAL A 74 -12.91 21.87 1.37
N ARG A 75 -13.76 21.71 2.38
CA ARG A 75 -14.65 22.77 2.85
C ARG A 75 -14.02 23.69 3.88
N SER A 76 -12.96 23.25 4.54
CA SER A 76 -12.34 24.03 5.59
C SER A 76 -10.84 23.79 5.64
N GLN A 77 -10.12 24.75 6.23
CA GLN A 77 -8.70 24.58 6.47
C GLN A 77 -8.44 23.42 7.42
N ALA A 78 -9.31 23.21 8.39
CA ALA A 78 -9.20 22.08 9.31
C ALA A 78 -9.28 20.76 8.59
N ASN A 79 -10.16 20.61 7.60
CA ASN A 79 -10.26 19.41 6.79
C ASN A 79 -9.03 19.21 5.92
N MET A 80 -8.49 20.29 5.37
CA MET A 80 -7.25 20.25 4.60
C MET A 80 -6.09 19.74 5.45
N ASP A 81 -5.93 20.28 6.63
CA ASP A 81 -4.85 19.89 7.55
C ASP A 81 -5.03 18.43 8.00
N GLU A 82 -6.25 18.01 8.25
CA GLU A 82 -6.55 16.63 8.63
C GLU A 82 -6.20 15.66 7.50
N ALA A 83 -6.52 15.99 6.25
CA ALA A 83 -6.19 15.16 5.11
C ALA A 83 -4.69 14.97 4.96
N VAL A 84 -3.92 16.05 5.10
CA VAL A 84 -2.45 15.98 5.06
C VAL A 84 -1.92 15.11 6.20
N LYS A 85 -2.42 15.31 7.40
CA LYS A 85 -2.00 14.54 8.58
C LYS A 85 -2.30 13.06 8.42
N VAL A 86 -3.49 12.72 7.96
CA VAL A 86 -3.90 11.33 7.72
C VAL A 86 -3.01 10.68 6.67
N ALA A 87 -2.71 11.39 5.60
CA ALA A 87 -1.85 10.87 4.53
C ALA A 87 -0.41 10.65 5.02
N GLN A 88 0.12 11.57 5.82
CA GLN A 88 1.47 11.46 6.37
C GLN A 88 1.61 10.28 7.31
N ALA A 89 0.53 9.89 7.97
CA ALA A 89 0.53 8.77 8.92
C ALA A 89 0.53 7.40 8.24
N VAL A 90 0.26 7.34 6.94
CA VAL A 90 0.24 6.07 6.21
C VAL A 90 1.66 5.54 6.06
N LYS A 91 1.85 4.26 6.42
CA LYS A 91 3.16 3.62 6.36
C LYS A 91 3.70 3.60 4.93
N GLY A 92 4.92 4.05 4.76
CA GLY A 92 5.59 4.09 3.46
C GLY A 92 5.57 5.44 2.78
N VAL A 93 4.75 6.39 3.25
CA VAL A 93 4.69 7.74 2.70
C VAL A 93 5.92 8.53 3.17
N SER A 94 6.71 9.02 2.21
CA SER A 94 7.89 9.82 2.52
C SER A 94 7.57 11.31 2.67
N SER A 95 6.62 11.81 1.89
CA SER A 95 6.19 13.22 1.95
C SER A 95 4.80 13.37 1.37
N VAL A 96 4.13 14.44 1.75
CA VAL A 96 2.79 14.78 1.24
C VAL A 96 2.83 16.19 0.69
N LYS A 97 2.41 16.34 -0.56
CA LYS A 97 2.24 17.64 -1.19
C LYS A 97 0.75 17.99 -1.19
N ASN A 98 0.43 19.15 -0.66
CA ASN A 98 -0.95 19.63 -0.58
C ASN A 98 -1.24 20.57 -1.73
N ASP A 99 -2.02 20.10 -2.69
CA ASP A 99 -2.56 20.90 -3.80
C ASP A 99 -4.09 21.00 -3.72
N MET A 100 -4.65 20.84 -2.52
CA MET A 100 -6.10 20.99 -2.31
C MET A 100 -6.49 22.46 -2.27
N VAL A 101 -7.73 22.73 -2.62
CA VAL A 101 -8.31 24.06 -2.69
C VAL A 101 -9.53 24.13 -1.78
N LEU A 102 -9.67 25.23 -1.07
CA LEU A 102 -10.87 25.49 -0.26
C LEU A 102 -12.06 25.82 -1.18
N LYS A 103 -13.19 25.18 -0.87
CA LYS A 103 -14.40 25.31 -1.66
C LYS A 103 -15.42 26.23 -0.99
#